data_1d35793a360b1e2a50ed7262c2a496bc
#
_entry.id   1d35793a360b1e2a50ed7262c2a496bc
#
_cell.length_a   1.000
_cell.length_b   1.000
_cell.length_c   1.000
_cell.angle_alpha   90.00
_cell.angle_beta   90.00
_cell.angle_gamma   90.00
#
_symmetry.space_group_name_H-M   'P 1'
#
loop_
_entity.id
_entity.type
_entity.pdbx_description
1 polymer ?
#
loop_
_entity_poly.entity_id
_entity_poly.type
_entity_poly.pdbx_seq_one_letter_code
_entity_poly.pdbx_strand_id
1 'polypeptide(L)'
;MDIFLAGPAAQLLARNPPHLLAGNRSLCCSFPQRRGGRAALLAVLLCLCGLMLAPASQALHQPLWELGIGVGALSTPPYRGSDSRVNYIVPFPYFIYRGSFLRVDREGGIRGKLFSGDDISFDLSLAANVPVRNEDDGARRGMDDLDPLIELGTELSIDLWRSQDRDQRFGLDIPLRAVYSVGNPLLEYQGLTLSPFLNYRIWQEDEGALMRYSVSAGPIFATSRYHDYFYEVDSRFVTPERPEYHADSGYSGSRVTISVTRHFSKYLIGAFARYDDLNGAVFEDSPLVETSDYFVVGLVFGWILGESSTMVQH
;
A
#
# COMPACT_ATOMS: atom_id res chain seq x y z
N MET A 1 -3.06 -3.16 -0.67
CA MET A 1 -2.06 -3.16 -1.76
C MET A 1 -0.79 -2.63 -1.14
N ASP A 2 -0.12 -3.52 -0.48
CA ASP A 2 1.18 -3.24 0.12
C ASP A 2 2.17 -3.18 -1.02
N ILE A 3 2.75 -2.01 -1.23
CA ILE A 3 3.62 -1.73 -2.36
C ILE A 3 5.04 -1.91 -1.89
N PHE A 4 5.78 -2.69 -2.64
CA PHE A 4 7.22 -2.86 -2.66
C PHE A 4 7.85 -3.86 -1.69
N LEU A 5 8.21 -4.98 -2.29
CA LEU A 5 9.37 -5.75 -1.89
C LEU A 5 10.63 -4.97 -2.27
N ALA A 6 11.20 -4.24 -1.34
CA ALA A 6 12.55 -3.75 -1.48
C ALA A 6 13.50 -4.89 -1.11
N GLY A 7 14.23 -5.40 -2.09
CA GLY A 7 15.44 -6.19 -1.81
C GLY A 7 16.51 -5.33 -1.12
N PRO A 8 17.56 -5.93 -0.53
CA PRO A 8 18.54 -5.26 0.34
C PRO A 8 19.41 -4.17 -0.32
N ALA A 9 19.09 -3.73 -1.52
CA ALA A 9 19.87 -2.71 -2.26
C ALA A 9 19.53 -1.25 -1.88
N ALA A 10 18.53 -0.99 -1.04
CA ALA A 10 18.12 0.38 -0.69
C ALA A 10 19.01 1.09 0.33
N GLN A 11 19.97 0.41 0.95
CA GLN A 11 20.83 1.00 2.00
C GLN A 11 22.03 1.81 1.52
N LEU A 12 22.33 1.89 0.22
CA LEU A 12 23.60 2.43 -0.28
C LEU A 12 23.55 3.85 -0.86
N LEU A 13 22.42 4.54 -0.91
CA LEU A 13 22.31 5.85 -1.58
C LEU A 13 21.85 7.03 -0.72
N ALA A 14 21.85 6.90 0.60
CA ALA A 14 21.58 8.02 1.52
C ALA A 14 22.87 8.66 2.02
N ARG A 15 23.75 9.16 1.13
CA ARG A 15 24.83 10.11 1.47
C ARG A 15 24.54 11.46 0.84
N ASN A 16 24.41 12.46 1.72
CA ASN A 16 24.21 13.89 1.50
C ASN A 16 24.58 14.47 0.13
N PRO A 17 23.73 15.30 -0.49
CA PRO A 17 24.16 16.28 -1.46
C PRO A 17 24.61 17.58 -0.78
N PRO A 18 25.62 18.28 -1.33
CA PRO A 18 26.14 19.53 -0.77
C PRO A 18 25.20 20.69 -1.06
N HIS A 19 25.15 21.61 -0.11
CA HIS A 19 24.53 22.93 -0.23
C HIS A 19 24.96 23.67 -1.51
N LEU A 20 24.00 24.07 -2.35
CA LEU A 20 24.19 25.16 -3.30
C LEU A 20 23.02 26.13 -3.21
N LEU A 21 23.41 27.36 -3.01
CA LEU A 21 22.66 28.56 -2.73
C LEU A 21 21.80 29.06 -3.92
N ALA A 22 20.68 29.66 -3.54
CA ALA A 22 20.08 30.89 -4.06
C ALA A 22 19.27 30.88 -5.36
N GLY A 23 18.07 31.39 -5.23
CA GLY A 23 17.51 32.21 -6.31
C GLY A 23 16.03 32.02 -6.65
N ASN A 24 15.15 32.45 -5.74
CA ASN A 24 13.99 33.30 -6.01
C ASN A 24 13.11 33.04 -7.24
N ARG A 25 11.88 32.62 -7.03
CA ARG A 25 10.62 33.36 -7.32
C ARG A 25 9.40 32.47 -7.09
N SER A 26 8.67 32.87 -6.07
CA SER A 26 7.31 32.45 -5.72
C SER A 26 6.34 32.57 -6.91
N LEU A 27 5.70 31.44 -7.24
CA LEU A 27 4.37 31.44 -7.81
C LEU A 27 3.46 30.77 -6.78
N CYS A 28 2.86 31.61 -5.94
CA CYS A 28 1.76 31.26 -5.05
C CYS A 28 0.57 30.77 -5.88
N CYS A 29 0.36 29.46 -5.94
CA CYS A 29 -0.97 28.91 -6.10
C CYS A 29 -1.49 28.57 -4.72
N SER A 30 -2.17 29.52 -4.09
CA SER A 30 -2.95 29.32 -2.88
C SER A 30 -4.13 28.41 -3.21
N PHE A 31 -4.02 27.15 -2.81
CA PHE A 31 -5.18 26.27 -2.70
C PHE A 31 -6.00 26.68 -1.46
N PRO A 32 -7.31 26.89 -1.58
CA PRO A 32 -8.14 27.20 -0.42
C PRO A 32 -8.28 25.98 0.47
N GLN A 33 -7.70 26.07 1.65
CA GLN A 33 -7.91 25.16 2.75
C GLN A 33 -9.30 25.43 3.35
N ARG A 34 -10.19 24.49 3.25
CA ARG A 34 -11.34 24.14 4.09
C ARG A 34 -12.60 23.75 3.32
N ARG A 35 -13.19 22.61 3.73
CA ARG A 35 -14.54 22.10 3.41
C ARG A 35 -14.73 21.55 1.99
N GLY A 36 -14.15 20.38 1.68
CA GLY A 36 -14.38 19.75 0.38
C GLY A 36 -14.24 18.23 0.31
N GLY A 37 -14.04 17.53 1.41
CA GLY A 37 -13.88 16.06 1.38
C GLY A 37 -15.06 15.34 0.72
N ARG A 38 -16.28 15.83 0.92
CA ARG A 38 -17.49 15.26 0.30
C ARG A 38 -17.61 15.55 -1.20
N ALA A 39 -17.11 16.70 -1.66
CA ALA A 39 -17.15 17.05 -3.08
C ALA A 39 -16.08 16.29 -3.88
N ALA A 40 -14.92 16.04 -3.31
CA ALA A 40 -13.88 15.21 -3.92
C ALA A 40 -14.33 13.75 -4.04
N LEU A 41 -14.99 13.20 -3.02
CA LEU A 41 -15.55 11.85 -3.06
C LEU A 41 -16.63 11.70 -4.12
N LEU A 42 -17.51 12.70 -4.28
CA LEU A 42 -18.55 12.72 -5.32
C LEU A 42 -17.95 12.83 -6.72
N ALA A 43 -16.89 13.61 -6.94
CA ALA A 43 -16.22 13.72 -8.22
C ALA A 43 -15.53 12.41 -8.63
N VAL A 44 -14.92 11.70 -7.67
CA VAL A 44 -14.31 10.38 -7.88
C VAL A 44 -15.38 9.32 -8.17
N LEU A 45 -16.53 9.34 -7.47
CA LEU A 45 -17.66 8.44 -7.74
C LEU A 45 -18.27 8.70 -9.13
N LEU A 46 -18.39 9.94 -9.57
CA LEU A 46 -18.92 10.30 -10.91
C LEU A 46 -17.95 9.92 -12.04
N CYS A 47 -16.64 10.00 -11.84
CA CYS A 47 -15.66 9.45 -12.80
C CYS A 47 -15.72 7.92 -12.91
N LEU A 48 -16.00 7.21 -11.81
CA LEU A 48 -16.14 5.75 -11.81
C LEU A 48 -17.42 5.28 -12.52
N CYS A 49 -18.53 6.01 -12.41
CA CYS A 49 -19.78 5.66 -13.13
C CYS A 49 -19.70 5.82 -14.65
N GLY A 50 -18.82 6.67 -15.18
CA GLY A 50 -18.62 6.86 -16.62
C GLY A 50 -17.86 5.74 -17.34
N LEU A 51 -17.23 4.80 -16.58
CA LEU A 51 -16.35 3.75 -17.11
C LEU A 51 -17.03 2.38 -17.30
N MET A 52 -18.34 2.27 -17.10
CA MET A 52 -19.07 0.99 -17.06
C MET A 52 -19.55 0.44 -18.43
N LEU A 53 -19.08 0.96 -19.56
CA LEU A 53 -19.46 0.47 -20.89
C LEU A 53 -18.23 -0.17 -21.57
N ALA A 54 -18.02 -1.47 -21.36
CA ALA A 54 -16.93 -2.22 -21.97
C ALA A 54 -17.41 -3.39 -22.81
N PRO A 55 -16.77 -3.68 -23.98
CA PRO A 55 -17.03 -4.85 -24.79
C PRO A 55 -16.43 -6.14 -24.18
N ALA A 56 -16.96 -7.30 -24.59
CA ALA A 56 -16.61 -8.63 -24.10
C ALA A 56 -15.11 -8.96 -24.32
N SER A 57 -14.50 -9.51 -23.28
CA SER A 57 -13.08 -9.88 -23.23
C SER A 57 -12.84 -11.35 -23.62
N GLN A 58 -11.76 -11.62 -24.33
CA GLN A 58 -11.25 -12.98 -24.58
C GLN A 58 -10.37 -13.45 -23.41
N ALA A 59 -10.29 -14.76 -23.18
CA ALA A 59 -9.46 -15.33 -22.12
C ALA A 59 -7.99 -14.92 -22.27
N LEU A 60 -7.46 -14.21 -21.26
CA LEU A 60 -6.14 -13.64 -21.26
C LEU A 60 -5.05 -14.70 -21.04
N HIS A 61 -4.20 -14.90 -22.03
CA HIS A 61 -2.97 -15.69 -21.89
C HIS A 61 -1.84 -14.75 -21.44
N GLN A 62 -1.25 -15.03 -20.27
CA GLN A 62 -0.14 -14.25 -19.73
C GLN A 62 1.13 -15.12 -19.58
N PRO A 63 2.34 -14.57 -19.72
CA PRO A 63 3.56 -15.33 -19.49
C PRO A 63 3.66 -15.83 -18.06
N LEU A 64 4.21 -17.06 -17.87
CA LEU A 64 4.38 -17.67 -16.55
C LEU A 64 5.23 -16.80 -15.64
N TRP A 65 6.25 -16.15 -16.17
CA TRP A 65 7.06 -15.19 -15.43
C TRP A 65 7.45 -13.99 -16.28
N GLU A 66 7.63 -12.86 -15.60
CA GLU A 66 8.16 -11.61 -16.16
C GLU A 66 9.24 -11.08 -15.22
N LEU A 67 10.31 -10.56 -15.79
CA LEU A 67 11.44 -9.96 -15.08
C LEU A 67 11.74 -8.58 -15.65
N GLY A 68 12.06 -7.61 -14.82
CA GLY A 68 12.38 -6.27 -15.26
C GLY A 68 12.86 -5.36 -14.13
N ILE A 69 12.80 -4.08 -14.40
CA ILE A 69 13.10 -3.02 -13.43
C ILE A 69 11.93 -2.05 -13.39
N GLY A 70 11.73 -1.41 -12.26
CA GLY A 70 10.69 -0.40 -12.10
C GLY A 70 11.15 0.78 -11.26
N VAL A 71 10.36 1.84 -11.34
CA VAL A 71 10.43 3.00 -10.45
C VAL A 71 9.05 3.32 -9.93
N GLY A 72 8.95 3.57 -8.63
CA GLY A 72 7.75 4.04 -7.97
C GLY A 72 7.94 5.45 -7.43
N ALA A 73 6.90 6.27 -7.54
CA ALA A 73 6.78 7.55 -6.85
C ALA A 73 5.62 7.43 -5.86
N LEU A 74 5.85 7.78 -4.61
CA LEU A 74 4.89 7.65 -3.51
C LEU A 74 4.86 8.94 -2.70
N SER A 75 3.67 9.48 -2.46
CA SER A 75 3.43 10.57 -1.53
C SER A 75 2.55 10.05 -0.39
N THR A 76 3.07 10.04 0.82
CA THR A 76 2.43 9.43 2.00
C THR A 76 2.82 10.20 3.25
N PRO A 77 1.98 10.22 4.32
CA PRO A 77 2.49 10.60 5.63
C PRO A 77 3.56 9.58 6.08
N PRO A 78 4.52 9.98 6.93
CA PRO A 78 5.57 9.10 7.46
C PRO A 78 4.98 7.92 8.25
N TYR A 79 3.93 8.16 9.03
CA TYR A 79 3.11 7.14 9.70
C TYR A 79 1.65 7.55 9.66
N ARG A 80 0.75 6.63 9.99
CA ARG A 80 -0.69 6.88 10.00
C ARG A 80 -1.02 7.86 11.13
N GLY A 81 -1.69 8.98 10.78
CA GLY A 81 -2.05 10.04 11.73
C GLY A 81 -1.06 11.20 11.79
N SER A 82 0.06 11.16 11.06
CA SER A 82 0.90 12.35 10.87
C SER A 82 0.28 13.30 9.86
N ASP A 83 0.36 14.61 10.09
CA ASP A 83 -0.10 15.66 9.19
C ASP A 83 0.95 16.05 8.13
N SER A 84 2.20 15.63 8.33
CA SER A 84 3.29 15.87 7.40
C SER A 84 3.28 14.89 6.21
N ARG A 85 4.05 15.21 5.16
CA ARG A 85 4.12 14.38 3.95
C ARG A 85 5.55 14.15 3.50
N VAL A 86 5.81 12.89 3.13
CA VAL A 86 7.09 12.48 2.54
C VAL A 86 6.85 11.97 1.12
N ASN A 87 7.74 12.36 0.22
CA ASN A 87 7.73 11.91 -1.17
C ASN A 87 8.91 10.98 -1.40
N TYR A 88 8.62 9.77 -1.83
CA TYR A 88 9.62 8.75 -2.14
C TYR A 88 9.69 8.51 -3.64
N ILE A 89 10.91 8.34 -4.15
CA ILE A 89 11.17 7.76 -5.47
C ILE A 89 11.99 6.50 -5.23
N VAL A 90 11.42 5.34 -5.51
CA VAL A 90 12.02 4.05 -5.17
C VAL A 90 12.21 3.21 -6.44
N PRO A 91 13.45 2.93 -6.85
CA PRO A 91 13.72 1.91 -7.85
C PRO A 91 13.49 0.52 -7.24
N PHE A 92 12.93 -0.40 -8.01
CA PHE A 92 12.69 -1.76 -7.54
C PHE A 92 12.89 -2.78 -8.67
N PRO A 93 13.33 -4.01 -8.33
CA PRO A 93 13.28 -5.12 -9.25
C PRO A 93 11.82 -5.47 -9.53
N TYR A 94 11.48 -5.60 -10.82
CA TYR A 94 10.18 -6.05 -11.25
C TYR A 94 10.25 -7.55 -11.51
N PHE A 95 9.48 -8.31 -10.77
CA PHE A 95 9.36 -9.74 -10.96
C PHE A 95 7.91 -10.17 -10.74
N ILE A 96 7.36 -10.87 -11.71
CA ILE A 96 6.07 -11.56 -11.61
C ILE A 96 6.27 -13.03 -11.90
N TYR A 97 5.63 -13.87 -11.10
CA TYR A 97 5.58 -15.30 -11.32
C TYR A 97 4.18 -15.84 -11.07
N ARG A 98 3.61 -16.52 -12.06
CA ARG A 98 2.22 -16.99 -12.07
C ARG A 98 2.15 -18.51 -11.97
N GLY A 99 2.93 -19.09 -11.09
CA GLY A 99 2.96 -20.54 -10.88
C GLY A 99 1.74 -21.08 -10.12
N SER A 100 1.64 -22.39 -10.10
CA SER A 100 0.54 -23.08 -9.40
C SER A 100 0.68 -23.05 -7.88
N PHE A 101 1.90 -23.09 -7.36
CA PHE A 101 2.20 -23.08 -5.92
C PHE A 101 2.65 -21.70 -5.44
N LEU A 102 3.57 -21.07 -6.14
CA LEU A 102 4.07 -19.73 -5.83
C LEU A 102 3.53 -18.74 -6.85
N ARG A 103 2.96 -17.66 -6.36
CA ARG A 103 2.56 -16.51 -7.17
C ARG A 103 3.21 -15.25 -6.62
N VAL A 104 3.88 -14.54 -7.46
CA VAL A 104 4.41 -13.21 -7.16
C VAL A 104 3.66 -12.24 -8.05
N ASP A 105 2.82 -11.41 -7.46
CA ASP A 105 2.04 -10.42 -8.16
C ASP A 105 2.06 -9.07 -7.41
N ARG A 106 1.56 -8.04 -8.06
CA ARG A 106 1.55 -6.68 -7.51
C ARG A 106 0.43 -6.41 -6.51
N GLU A 107 -0.51 -7.33 -6.40
CA GLU A 107 -1.73 -7.14 -5.60
C GLU A 107 -1.58 -7.65 -4.19
N GLY A 108 -0.85 -8.73 -4.04
CA GLY A 108 -0.64 -9.41 -2.77
C GLY A 108 0.83 -9.67 -2.45
N GLY A 109 1.75 -9.09 -3.25
CA GLY A 109 3.17 -9.35 -3.05
C GLY A 109 3.56 -10.78 -3.41
N ILE A 110 4.32 -11.45 -2.56
CA ILE A 110 4.63 -12.86 -2.69
C ILE A 110 3.54 -13.66 -2.00
N ARG A 111 2.82 -14.46 -2.77
CA ARG A 111 1.81 -15.40 -2.27
C ARG A 111 2.25 -16.84 -2.53
N GLY A 112 2.34 -17.63 -1.47
CA GLY A 112 2.47 -19.07 -1.59
C GLY A 112 1.10 -19.70 -1.46
N LYS A 113 0.58 -20.32 -2.52
CA LYS A 113 -0.70 -21.01 -2.47
C LYS A 113 -0.60 -22.23 -1.55
N LEU A 114 -1.29 -22.18 -0.42
CA LEU A 114 -1.43 -23.30 0.49
C LEU A 114 -2.63 -24.18 0.11
N PHE A 115 -3.72 -23.54 -0.29
CA PHE A 115 -4.94 -24.18 -0.75
C PHE A 115 -5.64 -23.29 -1.77
N SER A 116 -6.19 -23.88 -2.83
CA SER A 116 -6.98 -23.17 -3.84
C SER A 116 -8.14 -24.04 -4.28
N GLY A 117 -9.35 -23.67 -3.86
CA GLY A 117 -10.62 -24.16 -4.41
C GLY A 117 -11.16 -23.22 -5.48
N ASP A 118 -12.41 -23.46 -5.91
CA ASP A 118 -13.02 -22.65 -6.96
C ASP A 118 -13.29 -21.22 -6.49
N ASP A 119 -13.78 -21.03 -5.26
CA ASP A 119 -14.18 -19.74 -4.71
C ASP A 119 -13.40 -19.35 -3.45
N ILE A 120 -12.55 -20.23 -2.93
CA ILE A 120 -11.79 -19.98 -1.70
C ILE A 120 -10.32 -20.32 -1.94
N SER A 121 -9.43 -19.40 -1.60
CA SER A 121 -8.00 -19.67 -1.53
C SER A 121 -7.42 -19.27 -0.18
N PHE A 122 -6.39 -20.00 0.25
CA PHE A 122 -5.61 -19.71 1.44
C PHE A 122 -4.14 -19.64 1.05
N ASP A 123 -3.55 -18.48 1.23
CA ASP A 123 -2.24 -18.14 0.70
C ASP A 123 -1.31 -17.62 1.80
N LEU A 124 0.00 -17.77 1.61
CA LEU A 124 1.00 -17.00 2.36
C LEU A 124 1.00 -15.57 1.83
N SER A 125 1.06 -14.59 2.73
CA SER A 125 1.02 -13.17 2.43
C SER A 125 2.24 -12.46 3.02
N LEU A 126 2.87 -11.63 2.20
CA LEU A 126 4.03 -10.82 2.55
C LEU A 126 3.75 -9.37 2.23
N ALA A 127 4.14 -8.46 3.14
CA ALA A 127 4.10 -7.03 2.91
C ALA A 127 5.33 -6.35 3.52
N ALA A 128 5.62 -5.12 3.11
CA ALA A 128 6.68 -4.30 3.70
C ALA A 128 6.28 -2.83 3.71
N ASN A 129 6.70 -2.11 4.73
CA ASN A 129 6.53 -0.67 4.87
C ASN A 129 7.89 0.03 4.78
N VAL A 130 7.89 1.26 4.29
CA VAL A 130 9.09 2.11 4.26
C VAL A 130 9.43 2.60 5.67
N PRO A 131 10.73 2.83 5.96
CA PRO A 131 11.16 3.37 7.25
C PRO A 131 10.61 4.78 7.45
N VAL A 132 10.31 5.13 8.70
CA VAL A 132 9.91 6.48 9.11
C VAL A 132 11.12 7.14 9.77
N ARG A 133 11.65 8.17 9.13
CA ARG A 133 12.64 9.04 9.76
C ARG A 133 11.91 10.15 10.50
N ASN A 134 12.28 10.34 11.77
CA ASN A 134 11.79 11.47 12.53
C ASN A 134 12.58 12.70 12.06
N GLU A 135 12.03 13.41 11.09
CA GLU A 135 12.57 14.70 10.68
C GLU A 135 12.33 15.71 11.81
N ASP A 136 13.04 16.85 11.76
CA ASP A 136 13.03 17.85 12.83
C ASP A 136 11.67 18.49 13.12
N ASP A 137 10.62 18.11 12.37
CA ASP A 137 9.26 18.59 12.49
C ASP A 137 8.26 17.44 12.78
N GLY A 138 7.14 17.79 13.42
CA GLY A 138 6.03 16.88 13.73
C GLY A 138 6.01 16.38 15.18
N ALA A 139 4.97 15.62 15.51
CA ALA A 139 4.69 15.15 16.86
C ALA A 139 5.78 14.22 17.42
N ARG A 140 6.54 13.53 16.56
CA ARG A 140 7.61 12.61 16.96
C ARG A 140 8.99 13.26 17.11
N ARG A 141 9.09 14.59 17.06
CA ARG A 141 10.38 15.30 17.20
C ARG A 141 11.15 14.86 18.45
N GLY A 142 12.42 14.46 18.25
CA GLY A 142 13.32 14.03 19.33
C GLY A 142 13.06 12.62 19.85
N MET A 143 12.14 11.86 19.24
CA MET A 143 11.99 10.43 19.48
C MET A 143 12.90 9.62 18.55
N ASP A 144 13.05 8.33 18.84
CA ASP A 144 13.82 7.43 17.99
C ASP A 144 13.14 7.25 16.61
N ASP A 145 13.95 7.07 15.55
CA ASP A 145 13.46 6.72 14.22
C ASP A 145 12.76 5.36 14.24
N LEU A 146 11.79 5.18 13.36
CA LEU A 146 11.12 3.90 13.18
C LEU A 146 11.79 3.11 12.06
N ASP A 147 12.24 1.92 12.38
CA ASP A 147 12.80 0.98 11.42
C ASP A 147 11.77 0.55 10.37
N PRO A 148 12.19 0.12 9.17
CA PRO A 148 11.29 -0.47 8.20
C PRO A 148 10.63 -1.73 8.76
N LEU A 149 9.35 -1.94 8.42
CA LEU A 149 8.60 -3.11 8.83
C LEU A 149 8.45 -4.10 7.69
N ILE A 150 8.52 -5.38 8.01
CA ILE A 150 8.06 -6.47 7.17
C ILE A 150 6.91 -7.21 7.84
N GLU A 151 5.94 -7.63 7.04
CA GLU A 151 4.76 -8.34 7.50
C GLU A 151 4.71 -9.70 6.85
N LEU A 152 4.58 -10.74 7.65
CA LEU A 152 4.52 -12.14 7.24
C LEU A 152 3.26 -12.77 7.79
N GLY A 153 2.50 -13.47 6.96
CA GLY A 153 1.28 -14.09 7.44
C GLY A 153 0.56 -14.92 6.40
N THR A 154 -0.73 -15.07 6.62
CA THR A 154 -1.63 -15.79 5.74
C THR A 154 -2.76 -14.89 5.29
N GLU A 155 -3.35 -15.20 4.16
CA GLU A 155 -4.51 -14.52 3.62
C GLU A 155 -5.55 -15.52 3.17
N LEU A 156 -6.76 -15.40 3.70
CA LEU A 156 -7.94 -16.10 3.22
C LEU A 156 -8.64 -15.19 2.22
N SER A 157 -8.77 -15.65 0.97
CA SER A 157 -9.51 -14.97 -0.08
C SER A 157 -10.77 -15.76 -0.44
N ILE A 158 -11.91 -15.08 -0.48
CA ILE A 158 -13.22 -15.65 -0.79
C ILE A 158 -13.80 -14.87 -1.96
N ASP A 159 -14.08 -15.55 -3.07
CA ASP A 159 -14.82 -14.99 -4.17
C ASP A 159 -16.31 -15.02 -3.90
N LEU A 160 -16.89 -13.87 -3.68
CA LEU A 160 -18.31 -13.70 -3.43
C LEU A 160 -19.13 -13.69 -4.72
N TRP A 161 -18.52 -13.21 -5.81
CA TRP A 161 -19.13 -13.17 -7.13
C TRP A 161 -18.07 -13.00 -8.21
N ARG A 162 -18.29 -13.64 -9.37
CA ARG A 162 -17.53 -13.47 -10.62
C ARG A 162 -18.48 -13.30 -11.79
N SER A 163 -18.11 -12.48 -12.78
CA SER A 163 -18.83 -12.42 -14.05
C SER A 163 -18.66 -13.72 -14.83
N GLN A 164 -19.58 -13.98 -15.77
CA GLN A 164 -19.51 -15.16 -16.64
C GLN A 164 -18.25 -15.14 -17.51
N ASP A 165 -17.85 -13.97 -17.99
CA ASP A 165 -16.66 -13.76 -18.80
C ASP A 165 -15.36 -13.69 -17.97
N ARG A 166 -15.46 -13.80 -16.63
CA ARG A 166 -14.36 -13.72 -15.68
C ARG A 166 -13.53 -12.43 -15.73
N ASP A 167 -14.08 -11.39 -16.33
CA ASP A 167 -13.47 -10.06 -16.42
C ASP A 167 -13.76 -9.18 -15.20
N GLN A 168 -14.65 -9.61 -14.31
CA GLN A 168 -15.00 -8.93 -13.07
C GLN A 168 -15.06 -9.91 -11.91
N ARG A 169 -14.57 -9.46 -10.76
CA ARG A 169 -14.56 -10.24 -9.52
C ARG A 169 -14.87 -9.34 -8.33
N PHE A 170 -15.78 -9.80 -7.48
CA PHE A 170 -16.04 -9.22 -6.16
C PHE A 170 -15.71 -10.26 -5.11
N GLY A 171 -14.90 -9.89 -4.12
CA GLY A 171 -14.41 -10.82 -3.11
C GLY A 171 -14.14 -10.18 -1.76
N LEU A 172 -13.85 -11.03 -0.80
CA LEU A 172 -13.40 -10.70 0.55
C LEU A 172 -12.02 -11.30 0.75
N ASP A 173 -11.04 -10.47 1.09
CA ASP A 173 -9.68 -10.88 1.46
C ASP A 173 -9.48 -10.61 2.96
N ILE A 174 -8.91 -11.57 3.68
CA ILE A 174 -8.71 -11.51 5.14
C ILE A 174 -7.24 -11.85 5.43
N PRO A 175 -6.31 -10.90 5.30
CA PRO A 175 -4.92 -11.09 5.71
C PRO A 175 -4.78 -11.01 7.24
N LEU A 176 -4.07 -11.99 7.80
CA LEU A 176 -3.57 -12.00 9.17
C LEU A 176 -2.04 -12.08 9.12
N ARG A 177 -1.35 -11.06 9.61
CA ARG A 177 0.10 -10.94 9.48
C ARG A 177 0.78 -10.63 10.81
N ALA A 178 1.92 -11.27 11.04
CA ALA A 178 2.87 -10.89 12.08
C ALA A 178 3.82 -9.82 11.51
N VAL A 179 4.06 -8.79 12.29
CA VAL A 179 4.85 -7.62 11.92
C VAL A 179 6.19 -7.66 12.63
N TYR A 180 7.25 -7.40 11.87
CA TYR A 180 8.62 -7.35 12.38
C TYR A 180 9.30 -6.08 11.90
N SER A 181 10.01 -5.37 12.79
CA SER A 181 10.94 -4.31 12.41
C SER A 181 12.27 -4.90 11.96
N VAL A 182 12.92 -4.23 11.02
CA VAL A 182 14.21 -4.64 10.42
C VAL A 182 15.27 -3.62 10.77
N GLY A 183 16.00 -3.90 11.84
CA GLY A 183 17.01 -2.98 12.40
C GLY A 183 18.05 -3.69 13.22
N ASN A 184 18.25 -3.25 14.42
CA ASN A 184 19.15 -3.89 15.40
C ASN A 184 18.38 -4.13 16.71
N PRO A 185 17.97 -5.39 17.02
CA PRO A 185 18.29 -6.65 16.31
C PRO A 185 17.71 -6.70 14.89
N LEU A 186 18.29 -7.58 14.06
CA LEU A 186 17.91 -7.70 12.63
C LEU A 186 16.39 -7.83 12.40
N LEU A 187 15.72 -8.58 13.28
CA LEU A 187 14.25 -8.75 13.27
C LEU A 187 13.74 -8.68 14.71
N GLU A 188 12.81 -7.76 14.95
CA GLU A 188 12.09 -7.65 16.21
C GLU A 188 10.60 -7.71 15.96
N TYR A 189 9.89 -8.60 16.69
CA TYR A 189 8.45 -8.76 16.59
C TYR A 189 7.72 -7.52 17.10
N GLN A 190 6.82 -6.96 16.28
CA GLN A 190 6.07 -5.73 16.57
C GLN A 190 4.55 -5.95 16.65
N GLY A 191 4.08 -7.18 16.69
CA GLY A 191 2.66 -7.49 16.88
C GLY A 191 1.99 -8.14 15.67
N LEU A 192 0.66 -8.12 15.69
CA LEU A 192 -0.18 -8.71 14.63
C LEU A 192 -1.09 -7.65 14.02
N THR A 193 -1.39 -7.82 12.74
CA THR A 193 -2.41 -7.06 12.02
C THR A 193 -3.43 -8.00 11.40
N LEU A 194 -4.71 -7.60 11.41
CA LEU A 194 -5.83 -8.25 10.73
C LEU A 194 -6.59 -7.19 9.95
N SER A 195 -6.69 -7.36 8.64
CA SER A 195 -7.26 -6.30 7.77
C SER A 195 -8.27 -6.90 6.78
N PRO A 196 -9.46 -7.35 7.21
CA PRO A 196 -10.48 -7.83 6.28
C PRO A 196 -10.94 -6.69 5.37
N PHE A 197 -10.95 -6.93 4.06
CA PHE A 197 -11.41 -5.96 3.10
C PHE A 197 -12.18 -6.58 1.94
N LEU A 198 -13.25 -5.93 1.54
CA LEU A 198 -13.96 -6.20 0.31
C LEU A 198 -13.15 -5.63 -0.86
N ASN A 199 -13.08 -6.36 -1.96
CA ASN A 199 -12.42 -5.92 -3.16
C ASN A 199 -13.29 -6.15 -4.39
N TYR A 200 -13.24 -5.21 -5.34
CA TYR A 200 -13.85 -5.33 -6.65
C TYR A 200 -12.78 -5.06 -7.70
N ARG A 201 -12.62 -5.99 -8.64
CA ARG A 201 -11.61 -5.93 -9.69
C ARG A 201 -12.26 -6.09 -11.05
N ILE A 202 -11.79 -5.31 -12.02
CA ILE A 202 -12.21 -5.35 -13.42
C ILE A 202 -10.95 -5.49 -14.27
N TRP A 203 -10.99 -6.43 -15.22
CA TRP A 203 -9.95 -6.60 -16.23
C TRP A 203 -10.54 -6.27 -17.59
N GLN A 204 -9.83 -5.47 -18.37
CA GLN A 204 -10.22 -5.09 -19.72
C GLN A 204 -9.02 -5.23 -20.64
N GLU A 205 -9.23 -5.82 -21.82
CA GLU A 205 -8.24 -5.79 -22.90
C GLU A 205 -8.59 -4.65 -23.84
N ASP A 206 -7.65 -3.76 -24.10
CA ASP A 206 -7.79 -2.61 -24.97
C ASP A 206 -6.52 -2.44 -25.81
N GLU A 207 -6.66 -2.53 -27.14
CA GLU A 207 -5.56 -2.39 -28.11
C GLU A 207 -4.30 -3.22 -27.78
N GLY A 208 -4.49 -4.47 -27.31
CA GLY A 208 -3.38 -5.36 -26.92
C GLY A 208 -2.70 -5.02 -25.59
N ALA A 209 -3.30 -4.16 -24.80
CA ALA A 209 -2.90 -3.87 -23.43
C ALA A 209 -3.97 -4.36 -22.44
N LEU A 210 -3.53 -4.95 -21.33
CA LEU A 210 -4.42 -5.33 -20.24
C LEU A 210 -4.59 -4.17 -19.26
N MET A 211 -5.80 -3.65 -19.16
CA MET A 211 -6.21 -2.70 -18.13
C MET A 211 -6.78 -3.44 -16.94
N ARG A 212 -6.39 -3.04 -15.75
CA ARG A 212 -6.98 -3.52 -14.52
C ARG A 212 -7.36 -2.36 -13.62
N TYR A 213 -8.59 -2.37 -13.16
CA TYR A 213 -9.12 -1.47 -12.16
C TYR A 213 -9.40 -2.25 -10.88
N SER A 214 -9.15 -1.66 -9.74
CA SER A 214 -9.43 -2.29 -8.46
C SER A 214 -9.88 -1.25 -7.44
N VAL A 215 -10.89 -1.62 -6.67
CA VAL A 215 -11.33 -0.88 -5.49
C VAL A 215 -11.37 -1.84 -4.32
N SER A 216 -10.78 -1.46 -3.20
CA SER A 216 -10.86 -2.22 -1.95
C SER A 216 -11.21 -1.32 -0.78
N ALA A 217 -11.98 -1.84 0.17
CA ALA A 217 -12.38 -1.12 1.37
C ALA A 217 -12.53 -2.08 2.55
N GLY A 218 -12.07 -1.66 3.73
CA GLY A 218 -12.23 -2.44 4.95
C GLY A 218 -11.57 -1.85 6.19
N PRO A 219 -11.91 -2.38 7.36
CA PRO A 219 -11.29 -2.02 8.63
C PRO A 219 -9.91 -2.65 8.79
N ILE A 220 -9.14 -2.08 9.69
CA ILE A 220 -7.84 -2.60 10.14
C ILE A 220 -7.92 -2.80 11.64
N PHE A 221 -7.39 -3.92 12.12
CA PHE A 221 -7.23 -4.23 13.53
C PHE A 221 -5.78 -4.60 13.81
N ALA A 222 -5.27 -4.23 14.98
CA ALA A 222 -3.93 -4.63 15.36
C ALA A 222 -3.81 -4.80 16.88
N THR A 223 -2.71 -5.42 17.30
CA THR A 223 -2.37 -5.59 18.71
C THR A 223 -1.79 -4.30 19.28
N SER A 224 -1.84 -4.15 20.61
CA SER A 224 -1.25 -3.01 21.33
C SER A 224 0.23 -2.83 20.96
N ARG A 225 1.02 -3.91 20.89
CA ARG A 225 2.42 -3.85 20.51
C ARG A 225 2.66 -3.22 19.13
N TYR A 226 1.78 -3.48 18.15
CA TYR A 226 1.84 -2.82 16.84
C TYR A 226 1.49 -1.34 16.93
N HIS A 227 0.50 -1.00 17.74
CA HIS A 227 0.11 0.39 17.97
C HIS A 227 1.19 1.15 18.75
N ASP A 228 1.76 0.55 19.80
CA ASP A 228 2.83 1.14 20.59
C ASP A 228 4.06 1.45 19.73
N TYR A 229 4.40 0.61 18.76
CA TYR A 229 5.50 0.88 17.82
C TYR A 229 5.40 2.26 17.16
N PHE A 230 4.19 2.73 16.87
CA PHE A 230 3.96 4.03 16.21
C PHE A 230 3.54 5.13 17.19
N TYR A 231 2.77 4.81 18.22
CA TYR A 231 1.98 5.77 18.99
C TYR A 231 2.34 5.83 20.48
N GLU A 232 3.23 4.97 20.96
CA GLU A 232 3.73 5.03 22.33
C GLU A 232 4.55 6.31 22.54
N VAL A 233 4.32 6.94 23.72
CA VAL A 233 5.18 7.97 24.27
C VAL A 233 5.76 7.45 25.58
N ASP A 234 6.97 6.88 25.49
CA ASP A 234 7.75 6.42 26.65
C ASP A 234 8.09 7.61 27.54
N SER A 235 8.21 7.37 28.85
CA SER A 235 8.51 8.36 29.91
C SER A 235 9.74 9.25 29.59
N ARG A 236 10.73 8.73 28.86
CA ARG A 236 11.93 9.48 28.42
C ARG A 236 11.67 10.54 27.36
N PHE A 237 10.51 10.45 26.67
CA PHE A 237 10.12 11.38 25.60
C PHE A 237 8.97 12.30 25.98
N VAL A 238 8.54 12.25 27.23
CA VAL A 238 7.44 13.10 27.75
C VAL A 238 7.84 14.57 27.70
N THR A 239 6.93 15.40 27.21
CA THR A 239 6.98 16.87 27.28
C THR A 239 5.62 17.41 27.76
N PRO A 240 5.48 18.71 28.12
CA PRO A 240 4.19 19.26 28.47
C PRO A 240 3.10 19.08 27.41
N GLU A 241 3.48 19.09 26.13
CA GLU A 241 2.60 18.94 24.98
C GLU A 241 2.43 17.48 24.53
N ARG A 242 3.31 16.60 25.00
CA ARG A 242 3.33 15.18 24.63
C ARG A 242 3.42 14.31 25.90
N PRO A 243 2.28 14.05 26.56
CA PRO A 243 2.21 13.20 27.75
C PRO A 243 2.55 11.73 27.41
N GLU A 244 2.87 10.96 28.46
CA GLU A 244 3.05 9.51 28.37
C GLU A 244 1.78 8.86 27.82
N TYR A 245 1.96 7.90 26.92
CA TYR A 245 0.86 7.23 26.22
C TYR A 245 1.22 5.80 25.86
N HIS A 246 0.28 4.88 26.05
CA HIS A 246 0.32 3.50 25.58
C HIS A 246 -0.97 3.19 24.84
N ALA A 247 -0.85 2.50 23.73
CA ALA A 247 -2.00 2.19 22.88
C ALA A 247 -2.57 0.79 23.18
N ASP A 248 -3.88 0.67 23.13
CA ASP A 248 -4.58 -0.60 23.27
C ASP A 248 -4.57 -1.43 21.97
N SER A 249 -4.91 -2.73 22.09
CA SER A 249 -5.24 -3.57 20.95
C SER A 249 -6.65 -3.30 20.47
N GLY A 250 -6.87 -3.32 19.16
CA GLY A 250 -8.21 -3.18 18.62
C GLY A 250 -8.28 -2.55 17.24
N TYR A 251 -9.32 -1.77 17.01
CA TYR A 251 -9.57 -1.10 15.75
C TYR A 251 -8.53 -0.02 15.46
N SER A 252 -7.94 -0.10 14.28
CA SER A 252 -6.87 0.79 13.80
C SER A 252 -7.35 1.77 12.73
N GLY A 253 -8.64 1.94 12.55
CA GLY A 253 -9.19 2.75 11.47
C GLY A 253 -9.61 1.92 10.26
N SER A 254 -10.08 2.59 9.23
CA SER A 254 -10.52 1.98 7.96
C SER A 254 -9.72 2.52 6.79
N ARG A 255 -9.78 1.80 5.66
CA ARG A 255 -9.03 2.11 4.45
C ARG A 255 -9.87 1.89 3.22
N VAL A 256 -9.74 2.81 2.27
CA VAL A 256 -10.26 2.65 0.91
C VAL A 256 -9.09 2.84 -0.06
N THR A 257 -8.92 1.92 -1.00
CA THR A 257 -7.87 2.01 -2.03
C THR A 257 -8.51 1.86 -3.41
N ILE A 258 -8.12 2.72 -4.33
CA ILE A 258 -8.48 2.64 -5.75
C ILE A 258 -7.19 2.54 -6.53
N SER A 259 -7.12 1.64 -7.49
CA SER A 259 -5.96 1.51 -8.36
C SER A 259 -6.32 1.22 -9.80
N VAL A 260 -5.46 1.65 -10.69
CA VAL A 260 -5.50 1.35 -12.11
C VAL A 260 -4.11 0.92 -12.56
N THR A 261 -4.05 -0.13 -13.38
CA THR A 261 -2.79 -0.58 -13.98
C THR A 261 -3.05 -0.89 -15.45
N ARG A 262 -2.19 -0.39 -16.32
CA ARG A 262 -2.15 -0.75 -17.75
C ARG A 262 -0.86 -1.51 -18.04
N HIS A 263 -1.00 -2.73 -18.51
CA HIS A 263 0.09 -3.63 -18.81
C HIS A 263 0.22 -3.76 -20.34
N PHE A 264 1.34 -3.35 -20.86
CA PHE A 264 1.73 -3.50 -22.27
C PHE A 264 2.74 -4.64 -22.39
N SER A 265 3.06 -5.05 -23.62
CA SER A 265 4.01 -6.14 -23.85
C SER A 265 5.40 -5.92 -23.25
N LYS A 266 5.88 -4.67 -23.16
CA LYS A 266 7.24 -4.35 -22.68
C LYS A 266 7.30 -3.44 -21.46
N TYR A 267 6.20 -2.84 -21.06
CA TYR A 267 6.16 -1.97 -19.91
C TYR A 267 4.77 -1.96 -19.28
N LEU A 268 4.73 -1.45 -18.08
CA LEU A 268 3.52 -1.27 -17.34
C LEU A 268 3.49 0.11 -16.70
N ILE A 269 2.31 0.65 -16.56
CA ILE A 269 2.05 1.89 -15.82
C ILE A 269 0.94 1.60 -14.82
N GLY A 270 1.10 2.07 -13.60
CA GLY A 270 0.08 1.97 -12.57
C GLY A 270 -0.03 3.24 -11.75
N ALA A 271 -1.22 3.47 -11.24
CA ALA A 271 -1.51 4.54 -10.29
C ALA A 271 -2.45 4.01 -9.20
N PHE A 272 -2.32 4.55 -8.00
CA PHE A 272 -3.28 4.31 -6.93
C PHE A 272 -3.49 5.55 -6.07
N ALA A 273 -4.66 5.60 -5.47
CA ALA A 273 -5.00 6.52 -4.40
C ALA A 273 -5.60 5.72 -3.25
N ARG A 274 -5.17 6.04 -2.02
CA ARG A 274 -5.63 5.42 -0.79
C ARG A 274 -6.09 6.51 0.16
N TYR A 275 -7.22 6.29 0.79
CA TYR A 275 -7.76 7.09 1.87
C TYR A 275 -7.80 6.23 3.13
N ASP A 276 -7.19 6.71 4.19
CA ASP A 276 -7.23 6.11 5.53
C ASP A 276 -8.03 7.04 6.45
N ASP A 277 -8.97 6.46 7.20
CA ASP A 277 -9.78 7.11 8.23
C ASP A 277 -9.45 6.46 9.58
N LEU A 278 -9.00 7.25 10.54
CA LEU A 278 -8.58 6.84 11.86
C LEU A 278 -9.62 7.15 12.96
N ASN A 279 -10.76 7.75 12.60
CA ASN A 279 -11.78 8.04 13.59
C ASN A 279 -12.24 6.78 14.31
N GLY A 280 -12.25 6.79 15.63
CA GLY A 280 -12.55 5.64 16.48
C GLY A 280 -11.42 4.62 16.61
N ALA A 281 -10.23 4.89 16.07
CA ALA A 281 -9.06 4.04 16.30
C ALA A 281 -8.67 4.08 17.79
N VAL A 282 -8.25 2.92 18.34
CA VAL A 282 -7.90 2.81 19.77
C VAL A 282 -6.72 3.70 20.19
N PHE A 283 -6.01 4.26 19.25
CA PHE A 283 -4.89 5.17 19.45
C PHE A 283 -5.19 6.62 19.03
N GLU A 284 -6.45 6.97 18.73
CA GLU A 284 -6.80 8.31 18.26
C GLU A 284 -6.46 9.44 19.25
N ASP A 285 -6.44 9.13 20.55
CA ASP A 285 -6.07 10.07 21.63
C ASP A 285 -4.55 10.19 21.86
N SER A 286 -3.72 9.46 21.10
CA SER A 286 -2.26 9.60 21.20
C SER A 286 -1.82 11.00 20.81
N PRO A 287 -0.91 11.63 21.57
CA PRO A 287 -0.35 12.94 21.21
C PRO A 287 0.48 12.90 19.90
N LEU A 288 0.73 11.71 19.36
CA LEU A 288 1.40 11.51 18.08
C LEU A 288 0.42 11.46 16.89
N VAL A 289 -0.89 11.51 17.13
CA VAL A 289 -1.92 11.57 16.09
C VAL A 289 -2.29 13.03 15.83
N GLU A 290 -1.85 13.57 14.71
CA GLU A 290 -2.04 14.98 14.32
C GLU A 290 -3.24 15.14 13.38
N THR A 291 -3.64 14.06 12.68
CA THR A 291 -4.81 14.05 11.79
C THR A 291 -5.56 12.73 11.88
N SER A 292 -6.89 12.80 11.81
CA SER A 292 -7.76 11.62 11.83
C SER A 292 -7.97 11.00 10.44
N ASP A 293 -7.55 11.68 9.36
CA ASP A 293 -7.68 11.15 8.00
C ASP A 293 -6.57 11.68 7.08
N TYR A 294 -6.21 10.88 6.08
CA TYR A 294 -5.20 11.28 5.11
C TYR A 294 -5.30 10.49 3.80
N PHE A 295 -4.66 11.03 2.78
CA PHE A 295 -4.51 10.40 1.48
C PHE A 295 -3.07 9.93 1.24
N VAL A 296 -2.94 8.79 0.56
CA VAL A 296 -1.69 8.33 -0.03
C VAL A 296 -1.90 8.19 -1.53
N VAL A 297 -0.97 8.67 -2.32
CA VAL A 297 -1.01 8.51 -3.78
C VAL A 297 0.31 7.95 -4.28
N GLY A 298 0.25 7.10 -5.29
CA GLY A 298 1.44 6.53 -5.88
C GLY A 298 1.29 6.28 -7.37
N LEU A 299 2.43 6.33 -8.04
CA LEU A 299 2.62 6.00 -9.44
C LEU A 299 3.69 4.92 -9.55
N VAL A 300 3.55 4.04 -10.53
CA VAL A 300 4.53 3.01 -10.81
C VAL A 300 4.74 2.90 -12.32
N PHE A 301 6.01 2.80 -12.70
CA PHE A 301 6.42 2.43 -14.04
C PHE A 301 7.34 1.22 -13.94
N GLY A 302 7.09 0.20 -14.77
CA GLY A 302 7.93 -0.98 -14.84
C GLY A 302 8.31 -1.28 -16.29
N TRP A 303 9.55 -1.64 -16.51
CA TRP A 303 10.07 -2.08 -17.81
C TRP A 303 10.35 -3.58 -17.75
N ILE A 304 9.68 -4.35 -18.64
CA ILE A 304 9.82 -5.80 -18.75
C ILE A 304 11.01 -6.07 -19.68
N LEU A 305 12.04 -6.69 -19.10
CA LEU A 305 13.29 -7.00 -19.80
C LEU A 305 13.33 -8.44 -20.31
N GLY A 306 12.53 -9.33 -19.69
CA GLY A 306 12.41 -10.72 -20.08
C GLY A 306 11.10 -11.32 -19.63
N GLU A 307 10.60 -12.29 -20.37
CA GLU A 307 9.34 -12.99 -20.07
C GLU A 307 9.43 -14.47 -20.48
N SER A 308 8.56 -15.30 -19.91
CA SER A 308 8.44 -16.72 -20.24
C SER A 308 7.77 -16.91 -21.59
N SER A 309 8.27 -17.86 -22.38
CA SER A 309 7.56 -18.37 -23.56
C SER A 309 6.35 -19.26 -23.19
N THR A 310 6.30 -19.75 -21.95
CA THR A 310 5.16 -20.51 -21.42
C THR A 310 4.07 -19.55 -21.01
N MET A 311 2.87 -19.70 -21.58
CA MET A 311 1.70 -18.93 -21.27
C MET A 311 0.79 -19.68 -20.28
N VAL A 312 0.17 -18.96 -19.34
CA VAL A 312 -0.80 -19.49 -18.40
C VAL A 312 -2.14 -18.76 -18.57
N GLN A 313 -3.25 -19.50 -18.37
CA GLN A 313 -4.59 -18.91 -18.37
C GLN A 313 -4.93 -18.42 -16.95
N HIS A 314 -5.60 -17.30 -16.89
CA HIS A 314 -6.17 -16.74 -15.66
C HIS A 314 -7.66 -16.96 -15.60
#